data_525ceb2e904d93c7703d143f9b916647
#
_entry.id   525ceb2e904d93c7703d143f9b916647
#
_cell.length_a   1.000
_cell.length_b   1.000
_cell.length_c   1.000
_cell.angle_alpha   90.00
_cell.angle_beta   90.00
_cell.angle_gamma   90.00
#
_symmetry.space_group_name_H-M   'P 1'
#
loop_
_entity.id
_entity.type
_entity.pdbx_description
1 polymer ?
#
loop_
_entity_poly.entity_id
_entity_poly.type
_entity_poly.pdbx_seq_one_letter_code
_entity_poly.pdbx_strand_id
1 'polypeptide(L)'
;MKHALDEIEVATQRITTNAGNDVVTISVAPNFLTRWLMPRMSRFQDKYPDVELQISASTGLIDFNKSATDMAVYFGHGDWHDIEVHFLRNVFQVPVCSPGLMSGSRPLIQPADLRRHTLIHVSKRLYEWPEWLQLAGVEYTGFSRGLQLSSSQLATAAAQEGLGIALADSTLTSREIEQGKLVVPFDLMMDTHKSFYLVYQKNRLLTYGMQAFKDWVIEEMLDSSVIKETSELGVNKHG
;
A
#
# COMPACT_ATOMS: atom_id res chain seq x y z
N MET A 1 -32.77 18.15 12.82
CA MET A 1 -32.44 19.51 12.33
C MET A 1 -30.92 19.69 12.10
N LYS A 2 -30.02 19.24 12.99
CA LYS A 2 -28.57 19.29 12.78
C LYS A 2 -28.11 18.49 11.52
N HIS A 3 -28.64 17.27 11.31
CA HIS A 3 -28.30 16.40 10.17
C HIS A 3 -28.63 17.03 8.81
N ALA A 4 -29.75 17.74 8.69
CA ALA A 4 -30.15 18.39 7.43
C ALA A 4 -29.29 19.64 7.11
N LEU A 5 -28.79 20.31 8.14
CA LEU A 5 -27.86 21.44 7.97
C LEU A 5 -26.46 20.96 7.59
N ASP A 6 -25.99 19.85 8.15
CA ASP A 6 -24.73 19.23 7.79
C ASP A 6 -24.75 18.71 6.33
N GLU A 7 -25.87 18.16 5.88
CA GLU A 7 -26.07 17.74 4.46
C GLU A 7 -26.10 18.94 3.49
N ILE A 8 -26.74 20.05 3.90
CA ILE A 8 -26.76 21.27 3.10
C ILE A 8 -25.37 21.92 3.06
N GLU A 9 -24.64 21.91 4.15
CA GLU A 9 -23.28 22.44 4.23
C GLU A 9 -22.32 21.67 3.34
N VAL A 10 -22.38 20.32 3.37
CA VAL A 10 -21.62 19.43 2.47
C VAL A 10 -22.03 19.64 1.01
N ALA A 11 -23.33 19.77 0.71
CA ALA A 11 -23.81 20.04 -0.66
C ALA A 11 -23.41 21.44 -1.14
N THR A 12 -23.43 22.43 -0.27
CA THR A 12 -23.06 23.82 -0.59
C THR A 12 -21.54 23.94 -0.80
N GLN A 13 -20.73 23.28 0.00
CA GLN A 13 -19.29 23.21 -0.22
C GLN A 13 -18.95 22.56 -1.57
N ARG A 14 -19.66 21.51 -1.97
CA ARG A 14 -19.48 20.88 -3.29
C ARG A 14 -19.82 21.81 -4.47
N ILE A 15 -20.77 22.70 -4.30
CA ILE A 15 -21.20 23.65 -5.36
C ILE A 15 -20.28 24.87 -5.42
N THR A 16 -19.80 25.36 -4.28
CA THR A 16 -18.94 26.55 -4.22
C THR A 16 -17.49 26.29 -4.62
N THR A 17 -16.99 25.05 -4.50
CA THR A 17 -15.64 24.67 -4.96
C THR A 17 -15.56 24.47 -6.48
N ASN A 18 -16.70 24.35 -7.19
CA ASN A 18 -16.73 24.09 -8.64
C ASN A 18 -16.58 25.32 -9.55
N ALA A 19 -16.21 26.48 -9.02
CA ALA A 19 -16.07 27.71 -9.83
C ALA A 19 -14.64 27.96 -10.35
N GLY A 20 -13.89 26.90 -10.71
CA GLY A 20 -12.58 27.10 -11.36
C GLY A 20 -11.69 25.87 -11.42
N ASN A 21 -11.65 25.01 -10.39
CA ASN A 21 -10.85 23.79 -10.39
C ASN A 21 -11.73 22.60 -10.00
N ASP A 22 -11.55 21.45 -10.68
CA ASP A 22 -12.23 20.21 -10.31
C ASP A 22 -11.49 19.58 -9.12
N VAL A 23 -12.02 19.75 -7.90
CA VAL A 23 -11.43 19.27 -6.66
C VAL A 23 -11.88 17.83 -6.40
N VAL A 24 -10.93 16.91 -6.21
CA VAL A 24 -11.19 15.52 -5.88
C VAL A 24 -10.59 15.18 -4.52
N THR A 25 -11.44 14.77 -3.58
CA THR A 25 -11.01 14.37 -2.23
C THR A 25 -10.81 12.86 -2.16
N ILE A 26 -9.60 12.42 -1.83
CA ILE A 26 -9.20 11.01 -1.88
C ILE A 26 -8.64 10.55 -0.54
N SER A 27 -9.11 9.40 -0.06
CA SER A 27 -8.54 8.71 1.09
C SER A 27 -7.71 7.51 0.65
N VAL A 28 -6.46 7.42 1.06
CA VAL A 28 -5.51 6.44 0.54
C VAL A 28 -4.87 5.64 1.67
N ALA A 29 -4.72 4.33 1.48
CA ALA A 29 -3.94 3.48 2.40
C ALA A 29 -2.52 4.06 2.56
N PRO A 30 -2.02 4.32 3.80
CA PRO A 30 -0.82 5.13 4.04
C PRO A 30 0.44 4.65 3.30
N ASN A 31 0.64 3.33 3.25
CA ASN A 31 1.81 2.75 2.60
C ASN A 31 1.75 2.92 1.06
N PHE A 32 0.56 2.73 0.48
CA PHE A 32 0.34 2.99 -0.94
C PHE A 32 0.53 4.47 -1.28
N LEU A 33 -0.01 5.36 -0.45
CA LEU A 33 0.14 6.80 -0.61
C LEU A 33 1.61 7.21 -0.69
N THR A 34 2.39 6.86 0.33
CA THR A 34 3.77 7.38 0.47
C THR A 34 4.76 6.72 -0.48
N ARG A 35 4.56 5.44 -0.81
CA ARG A 35 5.54 4.65 -1.56
C ARG A 35 5.21 4.48 -3.04
N TRP A 36 3.92 4.54 -3.39
CA TRP A 36 3.52 4.38 -4.78
C TRP A 36 2.94 5.66 -5.38
N LEU A 37 1.98 6.29 -4.71
CA LEU A 37 1.24 7.44 -5.26
C LEU A 37 2.10 8.71 -5.27
N MET A 38 2.65 9.12 -4.11
CA MET A 38 3.42 10.37 -3.98
C MET A 38 4.59 10.50 -4.96
N PRO A 39 5.42 9.46 -5.21
CA PRO A 39 6.50 9.56 -6.19
C PRO A 39 6.04 9.80 -7.64
N ARG A 40 4.77 9.60 -7.94
CA ARG A 40 4.16 9.73 -9.29
C ARG A 40 3.29 10.97 -9.45
N MET A 41 3.03 11.70 -8.36
CA MET A 41 2.09 12.84 -8.36
C MET A 41 2.44 13.94 -9.34
N SER A 42 3.73 14.20 -9.59
CA SER A 42 4.13 15.18 -10.60
C SER A 42 3.59 14.85 -12.00
N ARG A 43 3.60 13.55 -12.38
CA ARG A 43 3.05 13.09 -13.66
C ARG A 43 1.55 13.33 -13.78
N PHE A 44 0.82 13.16 -12.66
CA PHE A 44 -0.61 13.49 -12.64
C PHE A 44 -0.83 14.98 -12.82
N GLN A 45 -0.11 15.82 -12.08
CA GLN A 45 -0.22 17.28 -12.16
C GLN A 45 0.15 17.82 -13.54
N ASP A 46 1.18 17.25 -14.18
CA ASP A 46 1.57 17.63 -15.55
C ASP A 46 0.50 17.25 -16.58
N LYS A 47 -0.18 16.09 -16.39
CA LYS A 47 -1.22 15.58 -17.32
C LYS A 47 -2.56 16.27 -17.10
N TYR A 48 -2.89 16.65 -15.86
CA TYR A 48 -4.19 17.22 -15.46
C TYR A 48 -4.01 18.45 -14.56
N PRO A 49 -3.47 19.56 -15.11
CA PRO A 49 -3.12 20.75 -14.32
C PRO A 49 -4.32 21.45 -13.68
N ASP A 50 -5.54 21.27 -14.24
CA ASP A 50 -6.78 21.88 -13.74
C ASP A 50 -7.49 21.04 -12.68
N VAL A 51 -6.94 19.88 -12.29
CA VAL A 51 -7.50 19.00 -11.26
C VAL A 51 -6.75 19.17 -9.95
N GLU A 52 -7.45 19.62 -8.91
CA GLU A 52 -6.92 19.71 -7.55
C GLU A 52 -7.22 18.42 -6.78
N LEU A 53 -6.18 17.79 -6.18
CA LEU A 53 -6.35 16.62 -5.34
C LEU A 53 -6.16 16.97 -3.86
N GLN A 54 -7.18 16.65 -3.06
CA GLN A 54 -7.11 16.68 -1.61
C GLN A 54 -6.95 15.26 -1.08
N ILE A 55 -5.74 14.92 -0.62
CA ILE A 55 -5.38 13.55 -0.28
C ILE A 55 -5.20 13.40 1.23
N SER A 56 -5.87 12.42 1.81
CA SER A 56 -5.73 12.01 3.20
C SER A 56 -5.24 10.57 3.32
N ALA A 57 -4.55 10.24 4.41
CA ALA A 57 -4.09 8.88 4.69
C ALA A 57 -5.01 8.20 5.72
N SER A 58 -5.61 7.06 5.37
CA SER A 58 -6.45 6.26 6.27
C SER A 58 -6.41 4.78 5.96
N THR A 59 -6.61 3.94 6.99
CA THR A 59 -6.82 2.49 6.87
C THR A 59 -8.28 2.10 7.13
N GLY A 60 -9.14 3.06 7.45
CA GLY A 60 -10.56 2.83 7.72
C GLY A 60 -11.39 2.80 6.45
N LEU A 61 -12.48 2.04 6.48
CA LEU A 61 -13.50 2.10 5.45
C LEU A 61 -14.30 3.40 5.58
N ILE A 62 -14.63 4.00 4.47
CA ILE A 62 -15.36 5.28 4.39
C ILE A 62 -16.83 4.99 4.12
N ASP A 63 -17.71 5.61 4.87
CA ASP A 63 -19.11 5.75 4.50
C ASP A 63 -19.24 6.93 3.53
N PHE A 64 -19.25 6.63 2.23
CA PHE A 64 -19.34 7.64 1.17
C PHE A 64 -20.63 8.44 1.20
N ASN A 65 -21.67 7.97 1.91
CA ASN A 65 -22.94 8.71 2.06
C ASN A 65 -22.81 9.83 3.13
N LYS A 66 -21.84 9.70 4.04
CA LYS A 66 -21.64 10.63 5.17
C LYS A 66 -20.31 11.38 5.11
N SER A 67 -19.48 11.09 4.13
CA SER A 67 -18.15 11.69 3.97
C SER A 67 -18.12 12.60 2.74
N ALA A 68 -17.31 13.65 2.81
CA ALA A 68 -16.96 14.46 1.65
C ALA A 68 -15.91 13.78 0.74
N THR A 69 -15.45 12.58 1.08
CA THR A 69 -14.48 11.82 0.29
C THR A 69 -15.13 11.31 -0.99
N ASP A 70 -14.50 11.58 -2.12
CA ASP A 70 -14.98 11.18 -3.42
C ASP A 70 -14.54 9.78 -3.80
N MET A 71 -13.29 9.44 -3.52
CA MET A 71 -12.67 8.17 -3.86
C MET A 71 -11.76 7.68 -2.72
N ALA A 72 -11.49 6.38 -2.71
CA ALA A 72 -10.50 5.84 -1.78
C ALA A 72 -9.64 4.74 -2.42
N VAL A 73 -8.43 4.53 -1.88
CA VAL A 73 -7.62 3.35 -2.19
C VAL A 73 -7.60 2.45 -0.97
N TYR A 74 -8.22 1.29 -1.10
CA TYR A 74 -8.33 0.28 -0.06
C TYR A 74 -7.37 -0.88 -0.28
N PHE A 75 -6.99 -1.51 0.82
CA PHE A 75 -6.28 -2.78 0.85
C PHE A 75 -7.22 -3.85 1.46
N GLY A 76 -7.50 -4.90 0.72
CA GLY A 76 -8.40 -5.98 1.17
C GLY A 76 -8.72 -7.00 0.08
N HIS A 77 -9.85 -7.71 0.25
CA HIS A 77 -10.28 -8.78 -0.66
C HIS A 77 -11.11 -8.28 -1.85
N GLY A 78 -11.59 -7.04 -1.84
CA GLY A 78 -12.44 -6.50 -2.90
C GLY A 78 -13.94 -6.83 -2.74
N ASP A 79 -14.35 -7.36 -1.61
CA ASP A 79 -15.70 -7.86 -1.31
C ASP A 79 -16.59 -6.82 -0.61
N TRP A 80 -16.30 -5.54 -0.79
CA TRP A 80 -17.11 -4.46 -0.22
C TRP A 80 -18.42 -4.25 -0.98
N HIS A 81 -19.51 -4.10 -0.22
CA HIS A 81 -20.84 -3.84 -0.79
C HIS A 81 -21.10 -2.35 -0.96
N ASP A 82 -22.03 -2.02 -1.85
CA ASP A 82 -22.54 -0.65 -2.10
C ASP A 82 -21.49 0.37 -2.58
N ILE A 83 -20.35 -0.08 -3.09
CA ILE A 83 -19.33 0.75 -3.73
C ILE A 83 -18.89 0.15 -5.06
N GLU A 84 -18.39 1.00 -5.96
CA GLU A 84 -17.65 0.55 -7.16
C GLU A 84 -16.24 0.19 -6.77
N VAL A 85 -15.73 -0.93 -7.31
CA VAL A 85 -14.43 -1.50 -6.95
C VAL A 85 -13.62 -1.74 -8.20
N HIS A 86 -12.48 -1.06 -8.32
CA HIS A 86 -11.54 -1.22 -9.42
C HIS A 86 -10.24 -1.82 -8.90
N PHE A 87 -9.91 -3.01 -9.36
CA PHE A 87 -8.66 -3.67 -9.03
C PHE A 87 -7.46 -2.84 -9.50
N LEU A 88 -6.47 -2.68 -8.64
CA LEU A 88 -5.21 -2.03 -8.97
C LEU A 88 -4.07 -3.05 -9.06
N ARG A 89 -3.79 -3.80 -7.99
CA ARG A 89 -2.74 -4.82 -7.99
C ARG A 89 -2.84 -5.78 -6.81
N ASN A 90 -2.33 -6.99 -7.00
CA ASN A 90 -2.13 -7.95 -5.92
C ASN A 90 -1.01 -7.51 -4.97
N VAL A 91 -1.06 -7.97 -3.73
CA VAL A 91 -0.05 -7.69 -2.71
C VAL A 91 0.66 -8.98 -2.32
N PHE A 92 1.95 -9.01 -2.59
CA PHE A 92 2.85 -10.07 -2.19
C PHE A 92 3.79 -9.56 -1.11
N GLN A 93 4.02 -10.35 -0.08
CA GLN A 93 4.90 -9.99 1.02
C GLN A 93 6.18 -10.82 1.02
N VAL A 94 7.27 -10.13 1.34
CA VAL A 94 8.59 -10.72 1.58
C VAL A 94 9.13 -10.23 2.92
N PRO A 95 9.97 -11.00 3.62
CA PRO A 95 10.75 -10.50 4.74
C PRO A 95 11.71 -9.41 4.25
N VAL A 96 11.82 -8.33 5.00
CA VAL A 96 12.79 -7.27 4.74
C VAL A 96 13.52 -6.88 6.03
N CYS A 97 14.78 -6.56 5.92
CA CYS A 97 15.58 -6.08 7.03
C CYS A 97 16.68 -5.11 6.57
N SER A 98 17.34 -4.44 7.50
CA SER A 98 18.54 -3.66 7.17
C SER A 98 19.69 -4.60 6.76
N PRO A 99 20.59 -4.18 5.85
CA PRO A 99 21.72 -4.98 5.39
C PRO A 99 22.63 -5.49 6.54
N GLY A 100 22.73 -4.72 7.63
CA GLY A 100 23.55 -5.09 8.79
C GLY A 100 23.12 -6.39 9.47
N LEU A 101 21.87 -6.82 9.32
CA LEU A 101 21.40 -8.09 9.87
C LEU A 101 21.83 -9.32 9.05
N MET A 102 22.25 -9.13 7.79
CA MET A 102 22.74 -10.22 6.93
C MET A 102 24.14 -10.71 7.31
N SER A 103 24.97 -9.83 7.85
CA SER A 103 26.40 -10.09 8.10
C SER A 103 26.82 -9.93 9.57
N GLY A 104 25.89 -9.75 10.48
CA GLY A 104 26.15 -9.59 11.91
C GLY A 104 26.60 -10.88 12.61
N SER A 105 26.67 -10.85 13.93
CA SER A 105 27.03 -12.02 14.77
C SER A 105 26.01 -13.17 14.69
N ARG A 106 24.85 -12.93 14.13
CA ARG A 106 23.76 -13.90 13.89
C ARG A 106 23.24 -13.72 12.46
N PRO A 107 23.98 -14.19 11.45
CA PRO A 107 23.58 -13.95 10.06
C PRO A 107 22.26 -14.65 9.72
N LEU A 108 21.48 -14.02 8.84
CA LEU A 108 20.26 -14.59 8.26
C LEU A 108 20.63 -15.37 7.00
N ILE A 109 20.74 -16.69 7.12
CA ILE A 109 21.13 -17.59 6.00
C ILE A 109 19.92 -18.38 5.52
N GLN A 110 19.05 -18.80 6.44
CA GLN A 110 17.86 -19.59 6.17
C GLN A 110 16.68 -19.13 7.02
N PRO A 111 15.43 -19.41 6.64
CA PRO A 111 14.25 -18.96 7.38
C PRO A 111 14.22 -19.33 8.87
N ALA A 112 14.80 -20.48 9.26
CA ALA A 112 14.89 -20.90 10.65
C ALA A 112 15.74 -19.94 11.53
N ASP A 113 16.64 -19.15 10.93
CA ASP A 113 17.47 -18.18 11.66
C ASP A 113 16.66 -17.00 12.19
N LEU A 114 15.46 -16.75 11.65
CA LEU A 114 14.52 -15.75 12.14
C LEU A 114 14.23 -15.90 13.65
N ARG A 115 14.33 -17.11 14.22
CA ARG A 115 14.18 -17.37 15.67
C ARG A 115 15.15 -16.59 16.55
N ARG A 116 16.27 -16.14 15.99
CA ARG A 116 17.34 -15.40 16.69
C ARG A 116 17.20 -13.88 16.55
N HIS A 117 16.17 -13.43 15.84
CA HIS A 117 15.94 -12.04 15.52
C HIS A 117 14.58 -11.56 16.00
N THR A 118 14.42 -10.24 16.13
CA THR A 118 13.14 -9.61 16.41
C THR A 118 12.27 -9.63 15.18
N LEU A 119 11.10 -10.27 15.26
CA LEU A 119 10.08 -10.13 14.23
C LEU A 119 9.23 -8.89 14.52
N ILE A 120 9.04 -8.06 13.50
CA ILE A 120 8.21 -6.86 13.58
C ILE A 120 6.83 -7.21 13.05
N HIS A 121 5.82 -7.02 13.89
CA HIS A 121 4.43 -7.35 13.59
C HIS A 121 3.59 -6.10 13.32
N VAL A 122 2.59 -6.22 12.47
CA VAL A 122 1.52 -5.24 12.35
C VAL A 122 0.35 -5.68 13.24
N SER A 123 -0.04 -4.85 14.20
CA SER A 123 -0.98 -5.21 15.28
C SER A 123 -2.31 -5.81 14.79
N LYS A 124 -2.82 -5.36 13.64
CA LYS A 124 -4.06 -5.89 13.04
C LYS A 124 -3.86 -7.12 12.15
N ARG A 125 -2.60 -7.59 11.99
CA ARG A 125 -2.22 -8.66 11.05
C ARG A 125 -1.18 -9.62 11.65
N LEU A 126 -1.41 -10.02 12.90
CA LEU A 126 -0.49 -10.92 13.63
C LEU A 126 -0.37 -12.31 13.01
N TYR A 127 -1.32 -12.70 12.16
CA TYR A 127 -1.34 -13.96 11.42
C TYR A 127 -0.30 -14.02 10.28
N GLU A 128 0.21 -12.89 9.79
CA GLU A 128 1.09 -12.85 8.61
C GLU A 128 2.41 -13.59 8.85
N TRP A 129 3.07 -13.41 10.00
CA TRP A 129 4.29 -14.16 10.31
C TRP A 129 4.08 -15.67 10.45
N PRO A 130 3.06 -16.16 11.19
CA PRO A 130 2.70 -17.58 11.19
C PRO A 130 2.49 -18.15 9.78
N GLU A 131 1.76 -17.47 8.92
CA GLU A 131 1.50 -17.90 7.54
C GLU A 131 2.79 -17.95 6.70
N TRP A 132 3.62 -16.89 6.77
CA TRP A 132 4.88 -16.87 6.04
C TRP A 132 5.84 -17.97 6.51
N LEU A 133 5.96 -18.20 7.80
CA LEU A 133 6.82 -19.25 8.36
C LEU A 133 6.32 -20.65 7.99
N GLN A 134 5.01 -20.85 7.97
CA GLN A 134 4.42 -22.09 7.47
C GLN A 134 4.79 -22.33 6.01
N LEU A 135 4.69 -21.30 5.16
CA LEU A 135 5.11 -21.37 3.75
C LEU A 135 6.61 -21.70 3.63
N ALA A 136 7.43 -21.17 4.53
CA ALA A 136 8.87 -21.44 4.60
C ALA A 136 9.23 -22.81 5.21
N GLY A 137 8.26 -23.62 5.62
CA GLY A 137 8.48 -24.91 6.29
C GLY A 137 9.06 -24.77 7.71
N VAL A 138 8.85 -23.64 8.37
CA VAL A 138 9.38 -23.35 9.70
C VAL A 138 8.23 -23.27 10.71
N GLU A 139 8.25 -24.11 11.74
CA GLU A 139 7.27 -24.04 12.81
C GLU A 139 7.35 -22.70 13.56
N TYR A 140 6.18 -22.09 13.83
CA TYR A 140 6.08 -20.84 14.60
C TYR A 140 6.30 -21.00 16.11
N THR A 141 7.10 -21.94 16.52
CA THR A 141 7.46 -22.18 17.92
C THR A 141 8.82 -21.54 18.26
N GLY A 142 8.94 -20.97 19.44
CA GLY A 142 10.20 -20.43 19.92
C GLY A 142 10.56 -19.03 19.40
N PHE A 143 9.65 -18.34 18.71
CA PHE A 143 9.82 -16.93 18.37
C PHE A 143 9.56 -16.08 19.62
N SER A 144 10.52 -15.21 19.93
CA SER A 144 10.39 -14.29 21.04
C SER A 144 9.32 -13.22 20.77
N ARG A 145 8.91 -12.53 21.84
CA ARG A 145 8.03 -11.37 21.73
C ARG A 145 8.68 -10.35 20.81
N GLY A 146 8.04 -10.14 19.65
CA GLY A 146 8.49 -9.17 18.66
C GLY A 146 7.97 -7.75 18.94
N LEU A 147 8.44 -6.82 18.12
CA LEU A 147 7.93 -5.45 18.11
C LEU A 147 6.56 -5.42 17.39
N GLN A 148 5.55 -4.81 17.98
CA GLN A 148 4.24 -4.62 17.36
C GLN A 148 4.02 -3.16 17.02
N LEU A 149 3.66 -2.86 15.77
CA LEU A 149 3.43 -1.53 15.26
C LEU A 149 2.05 -1.44 14.59
N SER A 150 1.49 -0.26 14.54
CA SER A 150 0.11 -0.04 14.07
C SER A 150 -0.05 -0.14 12.55
N SER A 151 1.03 -0.06 11.77
CA SER A 151 0.98 -0.09 10.30
C SER A 151 2.22 -0.73 9.69
N SER A 152 2.07 -1.24 8.44
CA SER A 152 3.20 -1.76 7.66
C SER A 152 4.24 -0.68 7.33
N GLN A 153 3.83 0.58 7.20
CA GLN A 153 4.75 1.69 7.00
C GLN A 153 5.74 1.82 8.17
N LEU A 154 5.23 1.78 9.41
CA LEU A 154 6.07 1.82 10.60
C LEU A 154 6.92 0.56 10.74
N ALA A 155 6.37 -0.61 10.42
CA ALA A 155 7.10 -1.87 10.45
C ALA A 155 8.30 -1.86 9.48
N THR A 156 8.09 -1.37 8.26
CA THR A 156 9.16 -1.23 7.26
C THR A 156 10.21 -0.19 7.69
N ALA A 157 9.80 0.94 8.26
CA ALA A 157 10.72 1.94 8.79
C ALA A 157 11.57 1.37 9.94
N ALA A 158 10.96 0.63 10.86
CA ALA A 158 11.69 -0.04 11.96
C ALA A 158 12.69 -1.09 11.43
N ALA A 159 12.34 -1.80 10.36
CA ALA A 159 13.27 -2.75 9.72
C ALA A 159 14.47 -2.02 9.08
N GLN A 160 14.27 -0.84 8.48
CA GLN A 160 15.35 0.00 7.95
C GLN A 160 16.34 0.44 9.04
N GLU A 161 15.81 0.78 10.23
CA GLU A 161 16.62 1.17 11.38
C GLU A 161 17.30 -0.02 12.08
N GLY A 162 17.16 -1.24 11.53
CA GLY A 162 17.80 -2.44 12.10
C GLY A 162 17.14 -2.98 13.37
N LEU A 163 15.91 -2.55 13.70
CA LEU A 163 15.20 -3.01 14.90
C LEU A 163 14.68 -4.45 14.78
N GLY A 164 14.72 -5.03 13.59
CA GLY A 164 14.29 -6.40 13.33
C GLY A 164 13.94 -6.64 11.87
N ILE A 165 13.13 -7.66 11.64
CA ILE A 165 12.69 -8.11 10.32
C ILE A 165 11.18 -7.90 10.22
N ALA A 166 10.73 -7.25 9.14
CA ALA A 166 9.31 -7.03 8.86
C ALA A 166 8.87 -7.80 7.61
N LEU A 167 7.58 -8.16 7.55
CA LEU A 167 6.95 -8.53 6.29
C LEU A 167 6.49 -7.25 5.57
N ALA A 168 6.93 -7.09 4.34
CA ALA A 168 6.64 -5.91 3.55
C ALA A 168 6.18 -6.27 2.13
N ASP A 169 5.35 -5.41 1.55
CA ASP A 169 4.97 -5.50 0.15
C ASP A 169 6.19 -5.33 -0.75
N SER A 170 6.52 -6.36 -1.54
CA SER A 170 7.71 -6.41 -2.38
C SER A 170 7.79 -5.26 -3.38
N THR A 171 6.64 -4.83 -3.92
CA THR A 171 6.58 -3.73 -4.88
C THR A 171 6.72 -2.36 -4.19
N LEU A 172 6.03 -2.16 -3.06
CA LEU A 172 6.07 -0.88 -2.36
C LEU A 172 7.42 -0.62 -1.66
N THR A 173 8.25 -1.65 -1.47
CA THR A 173 9.59 -1.53 -0.88
C THR A 173 10.72 -1.60 -1.89
N SER A 174 10.41 -1.71 -3.19
CA SER A 174 11.44 -1.86 -4.24
C SER A 174 12.47 -0.73 -4.22
N ARG A 175 12.03 0.51 -4.01
CA ARG A 175 12.91 1.69 -3.96
C ARG A 175 13.93 1.61 -2.81
N GLU A 176 13.52 1.18 -1.63
CA GLU A 176 14.39 1.03 -0.47
C GLU A 176 15.38 -0.13 -0.67
N ILE A 177 14.96 -1.19 -1.36
CA ILE A 177 15.82 -2.30 -1.74
C ILE A 177 16.86 -1.85 -2.77
N GLU A 178 16.45 -1.16 -3.83
CA GLU A 178 17.34 -0.59 -4.85
C GLU A 178 18.36 0.40 -4.26
N GLN A 179 17.96 1.18 -3.25
CA GLN A 179 18.83 2.10 -2.53
C GLN A 179 19.74 1.42 -1.50
N GLY A 180 19.64 0.09 -1.34
CA GLY A 180 20.40 -0.66 -0.34
C GLY A 180 20.04 -0.36 1.12
N LYS A 181 18.88 0.27 1.37
CA LYS A 181 18.38 0.54 2.72
C LYS A 181 17.70 -0.68 3.35
N LEU A 182 17.13 -1.51 2.49
CA LEU A 182 16.54 -2.79 2.85
C LEU A 182 17.14 -3.90 1.99
N VAL A 183 17.14 -5.10 2.53
CA VAL A 183 17.44 -6.33 1.79
C VAL A 183 16.33 -7.34 2.02
N VAL A 184 16.11 -8.23 1.04
CA VAL A 184 15.24 -9.40 1.15
C VAL A 184 16.12 -10.59 1.49
N PRO A 185 16.09 -11.11 2.73
CA PRO A 185 16.99 -12.17 3.14
C PRO A 185 16.67 -13.53 2.52
N PHE A 186 15.43 -13.75 2.07
CA PHE A 186 14.96 -15.04 1.54
C PHE A 186 14.11 -14.80 0.31
N ASP A 187 14.40 -15.53 -0.76
CA ASP A 187 13.61 -15.52 -2.01
C ASP A 187 12.35 -16.39 -1.86
N LEU A 188 11.48 -15.96 -0.95
CA LEU A 188 10.19 -16.59 -0.68
C LEU A 188 9.11 -15.51 -0.54
N MET A 189 8.23 -15.47 -1.52
CA MET A 189 7.15 -14.50 -1.61
C MET A 189 5.83 -15.12 -1.16
N MET A 190 5.14 -14.48 -0.24
CA MET A 190 3.82 -14.91 0.24
C MET A 190 2.72 -14.11 -0.46
N ASP A 191 1.80 -14.80 -1.12
CA ASP A 191 0.56 -14.17 -1.59
C ASP A 191 -0.35 -13.88 -0.38
N THR A 192 -0.71 -12.62 -0.19
CA THR A 192 -1.61 -12.22 0.90
C THR A 192 -3.08 -12.51 0.59
N HIS A 193 -3.39 -12.91 -0.65
CA HIS A 193 -4.77 -13.00 -1.19
C HIS A 193 -5.55 -11.69 -1.03
N LYS A 194 -4.86 -10.59 -0.89
CA LYS A 194 -5.39 -9.22 -0.81
C LYS A 194 -4.74 -8.36 -1.87
N SER A 195 -5.47 -7.32 -2.24
CA SER A 195 -5.08 -6.42 -3.31
C SER A 195 -5.33 -4.97 -2.92
N PHE A 196 -4.73 -4.03 -3.64
CA PHE A 196 -5.17 -2.65 -3.64
C PHE A 196 -6.27 -2.45 -4.66
N TYR A 197 -7.24 -1.65 -4.28
CA TYR A 197 -8.40 -1.28 -5.11
C TYR A 197 -8.67 0.21 -5.01
N LEU A 198 -9.00 0.84 -6.14
CA LEU A 198 -9.63 2.13 -6.16
C LEU A 198 -11.13 1.94 -6.00
N VAL A 199 -11.74 2.69 -5.09
CA VAL A 199 -13.16 2.56 -4.78
C VAL A 199 -13.84 3.91 -4.69
N TYR A 200 -15.14 3.96 -5.02
CA TYR A 200 -16.01 5.13 -4.85
C TYR A 200 -17.48 4.69 -4.74
N GLN A 201 -18.36 5.62 -4.42
CA GLN A 201 -19.80 5.34 -4.23
C GLN A 201 -20.42 4.74 -5.50
N LYS A 202 -21.16 3.66 -5.35
CA LYS A 202 -21.91 3.01 -6.44
C LYS A 202 -22.91 3.98 -7.09
N ASN A 203 -23.06 3.88 -8.41
CA ASN A 203 -23.94 4.73 -9.21
C ASN A 203 -23.64 6.24 -9.14
N ARG A 204 -22.48 6.65 -8.61
CA ARG A 204 -22.07 8.05 -8.62
C ARG A 204 -21.65 8.46 -10.04
N LEU A 205 -22.15 9.58 -10.51
CA LEU A 205 -21.63 10.24 -11.71
C LEU A 205 -20.24 10.79 -11.37
N LEU A 206 -19.23 10.34 -12.11
CA LEU A 206 -17.87 10.83 -11.93
C LEU A 206 -17.74 12.24 -12.49
N THR A 207 -17.11 13.14 -11.72
CA THR A 207 -16.66 14.43 -12.26
C THR A 207 -15.48 14.20 -13.21
N TYR A 208 -15.08 15.24 -13.94
CA TYR A 208 -13.89 15.17 -14.81
C TYR A 208 -12.65 14.77 -14.02
N GLY A 209 -12.41 15.37 -12.85
CA GLY A 209 -11.26 15.07 -12.02
C GLY A 209 -11.28 13.65 -11.44
N MET A 210 -12.45 13.14 -11.02
CA MET A 210 -12.59 11.76 -10.58
C MET A 210 -12.27 10.78 -11.72
N GLN A 211 -12.78 11.03 -12.92
CA GLN A 211 -12.49 10.21 -14.10
C GLN A 211 -10.99 10.26 -14.44
N ALA A 212 -10.42 11.47 -14.47
CA ALA A 212 -9.00 11.69 -14.73
C ALA A 212 -8.10 10.94 -13.74
N PHE A 213 -8.40 11.02 -12.43
CA PHE A 213 -7.63 10.30 -11.41
C PHE A 213 -7.77 8.78 -11.55
N LYS A 214 -9.00 8.28 -11.77
CA LYS A 214 -9.24 6.85 -11.97
C LYS A 214 -8.45 6.30 -13.15
N ASP A 215 -8.57 6.93 -14.31
CA ASP A 215 -7.93 6.45 -15.53
C ASP A 215 -6.40 6.51 -15.40
N TRP A 216 -5.88 7.60 -14.83
CA TRP A 216 -4.46 7.77 -14.60
C TRP A 216 -3.87 6.74 -13.63
N VAL A 217 -4.54 6.47 -12.49
CA VAL A 217 -3.99 5.49 -11.52
C VAL A 217 -3.99 4.08 -12.08
N ILE A 218 -4.98 3.72 -12.89
CA ILE A 218 -5.04 2.41 -13.57
C ILE A 218 -3.93 2.32 -14.63
N GLU A 219 -3.75 3.36 -15.45
CA GLU A 219 -2.69 3.43 -16.48
C GLU A 219 -1.29 3.30 -15.85
N GLU A 220 -0.99 4.09 -14.81
CA GLU A 220 0.30 4.04 -14.09
C GLU A 220 0.56 2.67 -13.43
N MET A 221 -0.50 1.95 -13.03
CA MET A 221 -0.35 0.59 -12.50
C MET A 221 0.05 -0.40 -13.60
N LEU A 222 -0.56 -0.31 -14.77
CA LEU A 222 -0.23 -1.18 -15.91
C LEU A 222 1.22 -0.94 -16.38
N ASP A 223 1.64 0.29 -16.52
CA ASP A 223 3.02 0.65 -16.90
C ASP A 223 4.04 0.12 -15.88
N SER A 224 3.70 0.19 -14.59
CA SER A 224 4.57 -0.30 -13.52
C SER A 224 4.70 -1.83 -13.52
N SER A 225 3.72 -2.58 -14.01
CA SER A 225 3.76 -4.05 -14.13
C SER A 225 4.57 -4.50 -15.35
N VAL A 226 4.43 -3.83 -16.49
CA VAL A 226 5.17 -4.14 -17.73
C VAL A 226 6.68 -3.93 -17.55
N ILE A 227 7.09 -2.89 -16.84
CA ILE A 227 8.53 -2.61 -16.57
C ILE A 227 9.16 -3.72 -15.71
N LYS A 228 8.42 -4.35 -14.79
CA LYS A 228 8.94 -5.47 -13.97
C LYS A 228 9.09 -6.76 -14.77
N GLU A 229 8.12 -7.14 -15.59
CA GLU A 229 8.22 -8.34 -16.42
C GLU A 229 9.39 -8.25 -17.42
N THR A 230 9.65 -7.07 -17.97
CA THR A 230 10.81 -6.87 -18.88
C THR A 230 12.15 -6.90 -18.15
N SER A 231 12.23 -6.48 -16.88
CA SER A 231 13.47 -6.55 -16.10
C SER A 231 13.79 -7.97 -15.62
N GLU A 232 12.79 -8.79 -15.31
CA GLU A 232 12.98 -10.21 -14.95
C GLU A 232 13.37 -11.07 -16.14
N LEU A 233 12.90 -10.74 -17.34
CA LEU A 233 13.29 -11.42 -18.59
C LEU A 233 14.69 -11.03 -19.11
N GLY A 234 15.21 -9.87 -18.66
CA GLY A 234 16.53 -9.34 -19.03
C GLY A 234 17.72 -9.95 -18.27
N VAL A 235 17.50 -10.53 -17.09
CA VAL A 235 18.57 -11.09 -16.24
C VAL A 235 19.01 -12.50 -16.68
N ASN A 236 18.26 -13.18 -17.53
CA ASN A 236 18.56 -14.55 -18.00
C ASN A 236 19.35 -14.66 -19.31
N LYS A 237 20.07 -13.62 -19.73
CA LYS A 237 20.90 -13.68 -20.95
C LYS A 237 22.34 -13.21 -20.69
N HIS A 238 23.02 -13.75 -19.71
CA HIS A 238 24.50 -13.79 -19.67
C HIS A 238 24.91 -14.76 -18.54
N GLY A 239 25.00 -16.01 -18.91
CA GLY A 239 25.59 -17.10 -18.14
C GLY A 239 26.32 -18.00 -19.09
#